data_b63ccab61e4f282f499630f3fd390bc1
#
_entry.id   b63ccab61e4f282f499630f3fd390bc1
#
_cell.length_a   1.000
_cell.length_b   1.000
_cell.length_c   1.000
_cell.angle_alpha   90.00
_cell.angle_beta   90.00
_cell.angle_gamma   90.00
#
_symmetry.space_group_name_H-M   'P 1'
#
loop_
_entity.id
_entity.type
_entity.pdbx_description
1 polymer ?
#
loop_
_entity_poly.entity_id
_entity_poly.type
_entity_poly.pdbx_seq_one_letter_code
_entity_poly.pdbx_strand_id
1 'polypeptide(L)'
;HVTDFPEVIRAIGPCHVVLNEAKVVKARMFFLPPSGMGAKVEVFYLEPADQSIESAMQATKQLKAWVKAKPAKKWKTDSTLHMGDQNQLKVKRLATVDDRILAYFTWDSALSWAEILADIGAVPLPPYFNRPADEVDDDRYQTVFASVEGSVAAPTAGLHFSEELMGNLTGAQLHRLTLHVGAGTFMPVSSETMEGHPMHAETFVMPVESLLALTDGQPIIAVGTTAARTLESIYWMGVDLMQTGQASMDLEQWRPYQQAGNEPSMKDSFQALAQWAKKQQLSHVSGRTALIIAPPYRFKTLNYLMTNFHQPQSTLLLLVAAAIGPQWASFYQEALLQGYRFLSYGDSQFLEVNRR
;
A
#
# COMPACT_ATOMS: atom_id res chain seq x y z
N HIS A 1 21.52 2.08 12.33
CA HIS A 1 20.33 2.83 12.73
C HIS A 1 19.73 3.54 11.51
N VAL A 2 18.43 3.85 11.53
CA VAL A 2 17.82 4.66 10.44
C VAL A 2 18.45 6.05 10.38
N THR A 3 18.91 6.58 11.49
CA THR A 3 19.70 7.82 11.56
C THR A 3 20.97 7.81 10.70
N ASP A 4 21.46 6.63 10.31
CA ASP A 4 22.66 6.48 9.47
C ASP A 4 22.30 6.55 7.97
N PHE A 5 21.00 6.59 7.61
CA PHE A 5 20.55 6.61 6.23
C PHE A 5 21.10 7.80 5.41
N PRO A 6 21.24 9.04 5.95
CA PRO A 6 21.92 10.13 5.25
C PRO A 6 23.40 9.82 4.91
N GLU A 7 24.09 9.05 5.75
CA GLU A 7 25.48 8.61 5.45
C GLU A 7 25.50 7.59 4.33
N VAL A 8 24.54 6.66 4.33
CA VAL A 8 24.37 5.69 3.23
C VAL A 8 24.09 6.41 1.92
N ILE A 9 23.21 7.42 1.91
CA ILE A 9 22.95 8.26 0.72
C ILE A 9 24.23 8.95 0.24
N ARG A 10 25.00 9.56 1.14
CA ARG A 10 26.28 10.19 0.77
C ARG A 10 27.29 9.19 0.19
N ALA A 11 27.33 7.97 0.69
CA ALA A 11 28.20 6.91 0.18
C ALA A 11 27.78 6.39 -1.21
N ILE A 12 26.47 6.33 -1.48
CA ILE A 12 25.93 5.97 -2.79
C ILE A 12 26.17 7.09 -3.82
N GLY A 13 26.13 8.35 -3.38
CA GLY A 13 26.18 9.53 -4.23
C GLY A 13 24.79 9.95 -4.75
N PRO A 14 24.74 10.73 -5.86
CA PRO A 14 23.46 11.16 -6.43
C PRO A 14 22.55 9.97 -6.71
N CYS A 15 21.32 10.01 -6.18
CA CYS A 15 20.37 8.91 -6.29
C CYS A 15 18.94 9.38 -6.18
N HIS A 16 17.99 8.50 -6.51
CA HIS A 16 16.57 8.70 -6.34
C HIS A 16 16.05 7.91 -5.13
N VAL A 17 15.28 8.55 -4.27
CA VAL A 17 14.57 7.90 -3.16
C VAL A 17 13.07 7.97 -3.43
N VAL A 18 12.43 6.83 -3.53
CA VAL A 18 11.00 6.71 -3.85
C VAL A 18 10.21 6.32 -2.62
N LEU A 19 9.23 7.14 -2.26
CA LEU A 19 8.42 7.06 -1.05
C LEU A 19 6.95 6.84 -1.42
N ASN A 20 6.22 6.07 -0.61
CA ASN A 20 4.77 5.95 -0.70
C ASN A 20 4.11 6.97 0.25
N GLU A 21 3.47 8.00 -0.31
CA GLU A 21 2.83 9.09 0.43
C GLU A 21 1.37 8.81 0.81
N ALA A 22 0.89 7.58 0.67
CA ALA A 22 -0.47 7.23 1.05
C ALA A 22 -0.71 7.49 2.54
N LYS A 23 -1.80 8.21 2.82
CA LYS A 23 -2.24 8.57 4.18
C LYS A 23 -3.29 7.58 4.67
N VAL A 24 -3.09 7.06 5.88
CA VAL A 24 -4.03 6.14 6.51
C VAL A 24 -5.29 6.89 6.92
N VAL A 25 -6.45 6.32 6.59
CA VAL A 25 -7.74 6.81 7.07
C VAL A 25 -8.20 6.01 8.29
N LYS A 26 -8.97 6.62 9.19
CA LYS A 26 -9.53 5.97 10.38
C LYS A 26 -10.66 5.01 10.00
N ALA A 27 -10.32 3.93 9.34
CA ALA A 27 -11.25 3.02 8.65
C ALA A 27 -12.08 2.13 9.57
N ARG A 28 -11.85 2.11 10.89
CA ARG A 28 -12.62 1.30 11.86
C ARG A 28 -13.69 2.13 12.54
N MET A 29 -14.94 1.73 12.39
CA MET A 29 -16.10 2.40 12.95
C MET A 29 -16.94 1.43 13.78
N PHE A 30 -17.59 1.92 14.83
CA PHE A 30 -18.36 1.09 15.76
C PHE A 30 -19.83 1.53 15.79
N PHE A 31 -20.68 0.74 15.19
CA PHE A 31 -22.11 1.00 15.03
C PHE A 31 -22.96 0.27 16.06
N LEU A 32 -24.12 0.85 16.36
CA LEU A 32 -25.18 0.22 17.16
C LEU A 32 -26.32 -0.26 16.24
N PRO A 33 -27.05 -1.32 16.63
CA PRO A 33 -28.29 -1.69 15.96
C PRO A 33 -29.36 -0.59 16.12
N PRO A 34 -30.40 -0.57 15.26
CA PRO A 34 -31.45 0.47 15.30
C PRO A 34 -32.14 0.66 16.64
N SER A 35 -32.20 -0.40 17.45
CA SER A 35 -32.78 -0.34 18.81
C SER A 35 -31.97 0.49 19.81
N GLY A 36 -30.72 0.90 19.43
CA GLY A 36 -29.76 1.54 20.34
C GLY A 36 -29.24 0.63 21.45
N MET A 37 -29.79 -0.58 21.57
CA MET A 37 -29.41 -1.57 22.59
C MET A 37 -28.77 -2.79 21.93
N GLY A 38 -27.70 -3.28 22.55
CA GLY A 38 -27.01 -4.47 22.09
C GLY A 38 -25.49 -4.25 21.88
N ALA A 39 -24.83 -5.28 21.46
CA ALA A 39 -23.38 -5.19 21.21
C ALA A 39 -23.09 -4.40 19.95
N LYS A 40 -22.10 -3.49 20.02
CA LYS A 40 -21.57 -2.76 18.87
C LYS A 40 -21.10 -3.73 17.79
N VAL A 41 -21.27 -3.32 16.53
CA VAL A 41 -20.74 -3.97 15.37
C VAL A 41 -19.59 -3.10 14.84
N GLU A 42 -18.40 -3.64 14.82
CA GLU A 42 -17.26 -3.02 14.14
C GLU A 42 -17.50 -3.15 12.62
N VAL A 43 -17.45 -2.04 11.92
CA VAL A 43 -17.45 -1.99 10.45
C VAL A 43 -16.12 -1.42 10.02
N PHE A 44 -15.37 -2.21 9.30
CA PHE A 44 -14.05 -1.86 8.78
C PHE A 44 -14.17 -1.53 7.28
N TYR A 45 -14.04 -0.26 6.94
CA TYR A 45 -13.98 0.22 5.56
C TYR A 45 -12.74 -0.33 4.87
N LEU A 46 -12.91 -0.85 3.65
CA LEU A 46 -11.83 -1.42 2.84
C LEU A 46 -11.51 -0.54 1.63
N GLU A 47 -12.51 -0.36 0.77
CA GLU A 47 -12.39 0.38 -0.49
C GLU A 47 -13.77 0.80 -1.01
N PRO A 48 -13.87 1.83 -1.88
CA PRO A 48 -15.12 2.15 -2.55
C PRO A 48 -15.53 1.04 -3.51
N ALA A 49 -16.84 0.90 -3.78
CA ALA A 49 -17.36 -0.17 -4.62
C ALA A 49 -17.49 0.23 -6.11
N ASP A 50 -17.79 1.49 -6.39
CA ASP A 50 -18.23 1.95 -7.71
C ASP A 50 -17.56 3.27 -8.17
N GLN A 51 -16.50 3.70 -7.51
CA GLN A 51 -15.76 4.91 -7.86
C GLN A 51 -14.29 4.83 -7.42
N SER A 52 -13.45 5.79 -7.83
CA SER A 52 -12.05 5.84 -7.39
C SER A 52 -11.94 6.19 -5.89
N ILE A 53 -10.79 5.87 -5.29
CA ILE A 53 -10.53 6.17 -3.87
C ILE A 53 -10.59 7.68 -3.62
N GLU A 54 -9.99 8.47 -4.50
CA GLU A 54 -9.97 9.93 -4.40
C GLU A 54 -11.39 10.51 -4.47
N SER A 55 -12.20 10.03 -5.43
CA SER A 55 -13.61 10.44 -5.53
C SER A 55 -14.41 10.05 -4.31
N ALA A 56 -14.14 8.85 -3.75
CA ALA A 56 -14.81 8.38 -2.56
C ALA A 56 -14.47 9.23 -1.33
N MET A 57 -13.20 9.62 -1.15
CA MET A 57 -12.79 10.49 -0.03
C MET A 57 -13.50 11.85 -0.08
N GLN A 58 -13.81 12.36 -1.27
CA GLN A 58 -14.52 13.61 -1.49
C GLN A 58 -16.05 13.46 -1.50
N ALA A 59 -16.57 12.24 -1.47
CA ALA A 59 -18.00 12.01 -1.52
C ALA A 59 -18.71 12.65 -0.32
N THR A 60 -19.88 13.26 -0.58
CA THR A 60 -20.76 13.84 0.43
C THR A 60 -22.11 13.11 0.43
N LYS A 61 -22.73 13.01 1.59
CA LYS A 61 -24.07 12.43 1.80
C LYS A 61 -24.17 10.92 1.68
N GLN A 62 -23.45 10.28 0.77
CA GLN A 62 -23.59 8.83 0.54
C GLN A 62 -22.35 8.20 -0.07
N LEU A 63 -22.14 6.93 0.21
CA LEU A 63 -21.06 6.13 -0.36
C LEU A 63 -21.42 4.64 -0.38
N LYS A 64 -21.15 3.95 -1.49
CA LYS A 64 -21.08 2.48 -1.50
C LYS A 64 -19.64 2.03 -1.33
N ALA A 65 -19.42 1.08 -0.43
CA ALA A 65 -18.10 0.59 -0.14
C ALA A 65 -18.10 -0.89 0.23
N TRP A 66 -16.97 -1.53 -0.01
CA TRP A 66 -16.67 -2.84 0.54
C TRP A 66 -16.16 -2.68 1.96
N VAL A 67 -16.69 -3.51 2.87
CA VAL A 67 -16.32 -3.49 4.28
C VAL A 67 -16.19 -4.91 4.83
N LYS A 68 -15.51 -5.05 5.96
CA LYS A 68 -15.62 -6.22 6.86
C LYS A 68 -16.39 -5.81 8.11
N ALA A 69 -17.05 -6.77 8.75
CA ALA A 69 -17.79 -6.50 9.99
C ALA A 69 -17.53 -7.57 11.06
N LYS A 70 -17.45 -7.14 12.32
CA LYS A 70 -17.26 -8.04 13.47
C LYS A 70 -18.14 -7.62 14.64
N PRO A 71 -19.02 -8.50 15.15
CA PRO A 71 -19.40 -9.80 14.61
C PRO A 71 -20.39 -9.67 13.43
N ALA A 72 -20.00 -10.17 12.24
CA ALA A 72 -20.80 -10.04 11.02
C ALA A 72 -22.23 -10.65 11.13
N LYS A 73 -22.39 -11.69 11.96
CA LYS A 73 -23.70 -12.36 12.19
C LYS A 73 -24.74 -11.44 12.83
N LYS A 74 -24.35 -10.37 13.51
CA LYS A 74 -25.25 -9.41 14.14
C LYS A 74 -25.76 -8.33 13.18
N TRP A 75 -25.21 -8.24 12.00
CA TRP A 75 -25.63 -7.31 10.97
C TRP A 75 -26.26 -8.07 9.81
N LYS A 76 -27.60 -8.15 9.80
CA LYS A 76 -28.35 -8.87 8.77
C LYS A 76 -28.39 -8.11 7.44
N THR A 77 -28.53 -8.84 6.34
CA THR A 77 -28.74 -8.24 5.01
C THR A 77 -29.98 -7.35 5.04
N ASP A 78 -29.96 -6.25 4.31
CA ASP A 78 -30.97 -5.19 4.27
C ASP A 78 -31.24 -4.47 5.62
N SER A 79 -30.52 -4.81 6.69
CA SER A 79 -30.60 -4.04 7.93
C SER A 79 -29.61 -2.87 7.95
N THR A 80 -30.00 -1.83 8.68
CA THR A 80 -29.20 -0.59 8.86
C THR A 80 -28.66 -0.53 10.27
N LEU A 81 -27.41 -0.14 10.43
CA LEU A 81 -26.79 0.21 11.70
C LEU A 81 -26.62 1.73 11.78
N HIS A 82 -26.50 2.25 13.00
CA HIS A 82 -26.43 3.68 13.27
C HIS A 82 -25.23 4.02 14.14
N MET A 83 -24.67 5.22 13.95
CA MET A 83 -23.56 5.76 14.73
C MET A 83 -23.82 7.23 15.06
N GLY A 84 -23.39 7.65 16.25
CA GLY A 84 -23.58 9.00 16.78
C GLY A 84 -24.94 9.22 17.46
N ASP A 85 -25.01 10.24 18.31
CA ASP A 85 -26.16 10.54 19.19
C ASP A 85 -27.43 10.94 18.42
N GLN A 86 -27.31 11.38 17.17
CA GLN A 86 -28.42 11.76 16.28
C GLN A 86 -28.49 10.90 15.01
N ASN A 87 -27.97 9.68 15.03
CA ASN A 87 -27.86 8.83 13.83
C ASN A 87 -27.11 9.53 12.68
N GLN A 88 -26.04 10.25 13.01
CA GLN A 88 -25.28 11.07 12.06
C GLN A 88 -24.75 10.26 10.89
N LEU A 89 -24.35 9.02 11.13
CA LEU A 89 -23.93 8.08 10.09
C LEU A 89 -24.76 6.80 10.16
N LYS A 90 -25.31 6.40 9.03
CA LYS A 90 -26.03 5.15 8.85
C LYS A 90 -25.31 4.27 7.86
N VAL A 91 -25.34 2.96 8.08
CA VAL A 91 -24.80 1.99 7.14
C VAL A 91 -25.77 0.83 6.92
N LYS A 92 -26.17 0.61 5.67
CA LYS A 92 -27.04 -0.51 5.26
C LYS A 92 -26.19 -1.61 4.62
N ARG A 93 -26.38 -2.86 5.04
CA ARG A 93 -25.79 -4.03 4.40
C ARG A 93 -26.60 -4.38 3.16
N LEU A 94 -25.97 -4.35 1.98
CA LEU A 94 -26.63 -4.66 0.70
C LEU A 94 -26.45 -6.12 0.31
N ALA A 95 -25.20 -6.61 0.35
CA ALA A 95 -24.86 -7.96 -0.09
C ALA A 95 -23.63 -8.48 0.66
N THR A 96 -23.32 -9.76 0.45
CA THR A 96 -22.06 -10.37 0.88
C THR A 96 -21.49 -11.15 -0.28
N VAL A 97 -20.22 -10.93 -0.57
CA VAL A 97 -19.46 -11.66 -1.58
C VAL A 97 -18.19 -12.14 -0.89
N ASP A 98 -18.01 -13.43 -0.83
CA ASP A 98 -16.94 -14.09 -0.08
C ASP A 98 -16.93 -13.64 1.41
N ASP A 99 -15.84 -13.04 1.86
CA ASP A 99 -15.68 -12.52 3.23
C ASP A 99 -15.91 -11.00 3.34
N ARG A 100 -16.36 -10.34 2.25
CA ARG A 100 -16.60 -8.91 2.16
C ARG A 100 -18.09 -8.59 2.08
N ILE A 101 -18.47 -7.48 2.65
CA ILE A 101 -19.83 -6.97 2.67
C ILE A 101 -19.90 -5.73 1.80
N LEU A 102 -20.82 -5.69 0.84
CA LEU A 102 -21.19 -4.46 0.15
C LEU A 102 -22.11 -3.65 1.05
N ALA A 103 -21.68 -2.48 1.44
CA ALA A 103 -22.37 -1.58 2.36
C ALA A 103 -22.69 -0.24 1.70
N TYR A 104 -23.79 0.36 2.13
CA TYR A 104 -24.23 1.68 1.70
C TYR A 104 -24.27 2.62 2.88
N PHE A 105 -23.38 3.57 2.92
CA PHE A 105 -23.28 4.62 3.94
C PHE A 105 -24.11 5.83 3.53
N THR A 106 -24.78 6.45 4.51
CA THR A 106 -25.50 7.72 4.34
C THR A 106 -25.33 8.60 5.57
N TRP A 107 -25.18 9.90 5.37
CA TRP A 107 -25.06 10.89 6.43
C TRP A 107 -25.68 12.22 6.01
N ASP A 108 -26.10 13.01 7.00
CA ASP A 108 -26.85 14.25 6.76
C ASP A 108 -25.95 15.51 6.80
N SER A 109 -24.74 15.42 7.37
CA SER A 109 -23.78 16.54 7.41
C SER A 109 -23.24 16.92 6.02
N ALA A 110 -22.63 18.08 5.91
CA ALA A 110 -21.93 18.51 4.68
C ALA A 110 -20.51 17.96 4.55
N LEU A 111 -20.04 17.19 5.54
CA LEU A 111 -18.71 16.61 5.59
C LEU A 111 -18.50 15.62 4.44
N SER A 112 -17.28 15.58 3.93
CA SER A 112 -16.80 14.55 3.02
C SER A 112 -16.60 13.22 3.76
N TRP A 113 -16.48 12.13 3.00
CA TRP A 113 -16.21 10.82 3.60
C TRP A 113 -14.90 10.78 4.40
N ALA A 114 -13.85 11.45 3.89
CA ALA A 114 -12.59 11.58 4.61
C ALA A 114 -12.75 12.27 5.96
N GLU A 115 -13.51 13.37 6.02
CA GLU A 115 -13.82 14.08 7.26
C GLU A 115 -14.67 13.24 8.22
N ILE A 116 -15.65 12.48 7.71
CA ILE A 116 -16.43 11.54 8.51
C ILE A 116 -15.51 10.48 9.14
N LEU A 117 -14.61 9.88 8.36
CA LEU A 117 -13.67 8.90 8.88
C LEU A 117 -12.73 9.51 9.93
N ALA A 118 -12.26 10.75 9.72
CA ALA A 118 -11.38 11.44 10.64
C ALA A 118 -12.07 11.75 11.99
N ASP A 119 -13.36 12.10 11.95
CA ASP A 119 -14.14 12.49 13.13
C ASP A 119 -14.54 11.29 14.01
N ILE A 120 -15.05 10.22 13.40
CA ILE A 120 -15.70 9.12 14.13
C ILE A 120 -14.99 7.76 14.04
N GLY A 121 -13.99 7.66 13.18
CA GLY A 121 -13.24 6.43 12.97
C GLY A 121 -12.09 6.25 13.96
N ALA A 122 -11.51 5.05 13.91
CA ALA A 122 -10.27 4.71 14.60
C ALA A 122 -9.25 4.15 13.61
N VAL A 123 -7.98 4.38 13.89
CA VAL A 123 -6.85 3.88 13.07
C VAL A 123 -6.89 2.34 13.02
N PRO A 124 -6.81 1.75 11.82
CA PRO A 124 -6.86 0.30 11.66
C PRO A 124 -5.50 -0.36 11.90
N LEU A 125 -5.06 -0.44 13.15
CA LEU A 125 -3.83 -1.14 13.48
C LEU A 125 -3.83 -2.58 12.98
N PRO A 126 -2.69 -3.09 12.50
CA PRO A 126 -2.50 -4.49 12.15
C PRO A 126 -2.86 -5.45 13.29
N PRO A 127 -3.40 -6.65 12.97
CA PRO A 127 -3.87 -7.60 13.99
C PRO A 127 -2.79 -8.02 15.01
N TYR A 128 -1.53 -8.04 14.62
CA TYR A 128 -0.42 -8.46 15.48
C TYR A 128 -0.11 -7.50 16.65
N PHE A 129 -0.67 -6.29 16.65
CA PHE A 129 -0.59 -5.38 17.80
C PHE A 129 -1.36 -5.90 19.01
N ASN A 130 -2.41 -6.72 18.79
CA ASN A 130 -3.25 -7.32 19.84
C ASN A 130 -3.80 -6.31 20.86
N ARG A 131 -3.99 -5.06 20.45
CA ARG A 131 -4.62 -3.99 21.21
C ARG A 131 -5.47 -3.10 20.31
N PRO A 132 -6.47 -2.39 20.85
CA PRO A 132 -7.11 -1.31 20.12
C PRO A 132 -6.12 -0.17 19.84
N ALA A 133 -6.44 0.65 18.85
CA ALA A 133 -5.73 1.91 18.62
C ALA A 133 -6.01 2.89 19.77
N ASP A 134 -5.03 3.69 20.11
CA ASP A 134 -5.13 4.82 21.02
C ASP A 134 -4.83 6.14 20.28
N GLU A 135 -4.99 7.27 20.95
CA GLU A 135 -4.79 8.60 20.36
C GLU A 135 -3.36 8.82 19.82
N VAL A 136 -2.37 8.15 20.41
CA VAL A 136 -0.98 8.25 19.96
C VAL A 136 -0.76 7.55 18.62
N ASP A 137 -1.59 6.54 18.29
CA ASP A 137 -1.49 5.84 17.01
C ASP A 137 -1.99 6.71 15.85
N ASP A 138 -2.82 7.70 16.09
CA ASP A 138 -3.30 8.63 15.05
C ASP A 138 -2.12 9.33 14.36
N ASP A 139 -1.10 9.69 15.13
CA ASP A 139 0.12 10.31 14.62
C ASP A 139 1.20 9.27 14.29
N ARG A 140 1.40 8.26 15.14
CA ARG A 140 2.51 7.30 14.99
C ARG A 140 2.31 6.29 13.87
N TYR A 141 1.06 6.00 13.50
CA TYR A 141 0.78 5.10 12.38
C TYR A 141 0.60 5.86 11.06
N GLN A 142 1.29 7.00 10.93
CA GLN A 142 1.40 7.82 9.72
C GLN A 142 2.85 8.14 9.42
N THR A 143 3.20 8.27 8.15
CA THR A 143 4.52 8.78 7.76
C THR A 143 4.50 10.32 7.77
N VAL A 144 5.64 10.95 8.05
CA VAL A 144 5.79 12.42 8.03
C VAL A 144 5.54 13.04 6.65
N PHE A 145 5.56 12.23 5.61
CA PHE A 145 5.30 12.65 4.23
C PHE A 145 3.95 12.15 3.68
N ALA A 146 3.07 11.61 4.52
CA ALA A 146 1.74 11.16 4.12
C ALA A 146 0.88 12.37 3.70
N SER A 147 0.27 12.30 2.51
CA SER A 147 -0.51 13.40 1.95
C SER A 147 -1.81 12.97 1.28
N VAL A 148 -1.88 11.78 0.66
CA VAL A 148 -3.03 11.31 -0.13
C VAL A 148 -3.84 10.30 0.68
N GLU A 149 -5.02 10.72 1.13
CA GLU A 149 -5.93 9.89 1.94
C GLU A 149 -6.53 8.73 1.17
N GLY A 150 -6.81 7.61 1.87
CA GLY A 150 -7.50 6.45 1.29
C GLY A 150 -6.86 5.12 1.59
N SER A 151 -5.68 5.09 2.20
CA SER A 151 -5.02 3.85 2.62
C SER A 151 -5.61 3.33 3.93
N VAL A 152 -5.81 2.02 4.04
CA VAL A 152 -6.24 1.38 5.30
C VAL A 152 -5.08 0.77 6.09
N ALA A 153 -3.86 0.93 5.58
CA ALA A 153 -2.64 0.57 6.30
C ALA A 153 -1.50 1.54 5.95
N ALA A 154 -0.62 1.80 6.89
CA ALA A 154 0.54 2.65 6.67
C ALA A 154 1.61 1.96 5.80
N PRO A 155 2.35 2.72 4.95
CA PRO A 155 3.58 2.24 4.34
C PRO A 155 4.69 2.20 5.40
N THR A 156 4.70 1.12 6.20
CA THR A 156 5.36 1.04 7.50
C THR A 156 6.88 1.25 7.49
N ALA A 157 7.56 1.00 6.38
CA ALA A 157 8.98 1.35 6.23
C ALA A 157 9.22 2.87 6.29
N GLY A 158 8.22 3.66 5.90
CA GLY A 158 8.27 5.12 5.97
C GLY A 158 8.13 5.69 7.39
N LEU A 159 7.62 4.90 8.36
CA LEU A 159 7.45 5.34 9.74
C LEU A 159 8.78 5.62 10.46
N HIS A 160 9.88 5.12 9.94
CA HIS A 160 11.22 5.39 10.47
C HIS A 160 11.73 6.80 10.13
N PHE A 161 11.09 7.50 9.20
CA PHE A 161 11.52 8.83 8.78
C PHE A 161 10.93 9.91 9.69
N SER A 162 11.78 10.81 10.14
CA SER A 162 11.40 12.08 10.75
C SER A 162 11.58 13.23 9.75
N GLU A 163 10.98 14.38 10.01
CA GLU A 163 11.21 15.59 9.22
C GLU A 163 12.71 15.98 9.20
N GLU A 164 13.40 15.84 10.32
CA GLU A 164 14.84 16.06 10.45
C GLU A 164 15.62 15.11 9.53
N LEU A 165 15.30 13.81 9.54
CA LEU A 165 15.94 12.84 8.67
C LEU A 165 15.71 13.18 7.20
N MET A 166 14.49 13.53 6.82
CA MET A 166 14.12 13.95 5.46
C MET A 166 14.92 15.18 5.01
N GLY A 167 15.09 16.17 5.89
CA GLY A 167 15.88 17.38 5.62
C GLY A 167 17.37 17.12 5.44
N ASN A 168 17.87 16.02 5.95
CA ASN A 168 19.29 15.63 5.89
C ASN A 168 19.65 14.72 4.70
N LEU A 169 18.71 14.37 3.82
CA LEU A 169 18.95 13.52 2.65
C LEU A 169 19.58 14.31 1.47
N THR A 170 20.69 14.97 1.74
CA THR A 170 21.43 15.75 0.73
C THR A 170 22.00 14.82 -0.35
N GLY A 171 21.80 15.19 -1.63
CA GLY A 171 22.23 14.38 -2.78
C GLY A 171 21.17 13.38 -3.27
N ALA A 172 20.07 13.18 -2.54
CA ALA A 172 18.94 12.38 -3.00
C ALA A 172 17.88 13.26 -3.66
N GLN A 173 17.33 12.78 -4.78
CA GLN A 173 16.08 13.31 -5.34
C GLN A 173 14.91 12.50 -4.79
N LEU A 174 13.99 13.18 -4.10
CA LEU A 174 12.84 12.53 -3.48
C LEU A 174 11.67 12.48 -4.46
N HIS A 175 11.14 11.29 -4.68
CA HIS A 175 9.95 11.05 -5.50
C HIS A 175 8.85 10.45 -4.63
N ARG A 176 7.65 10.91 -4.86
CA ARG A 176 6.47 10.40 -4.17
C ARG A 176 5.58 9.67 -5.16
N LEU A 177 5.11 8.53 -4.74
CA LEU A 177 4.03 7.79 -5.37
C LEU A 177 2.95 7.50 -4.34
N THR A 178 1.75 7.23 -4.78
CA THR A 178 0.67 6.75 -3.92
C THR A 178 0.39 5.29 -4.26
N LEU A 179 0.45 4.39 -3.30
CA LEU A 179 -0.17 3.08 -3.38
C LEU A 179 -1.06 2.93 -2.14
N HIS A 180 -2.36 2.82 -2.36
CA HIS A 180 -3.32 2.61 -1.28
C HIS A 180 -3.26 1.17 -0.80
N VAL A 181 -2.67 0.99 0.38
CA VAL A 181 -2.49 -0.34 0.98
C VAL A 181 -3.81 -0.86 1.48
N GLY A 182 -4.23 -2.02 0.96
CA GLY A 182 -5.44 -2.70 1.36
C GLY A 182 -5.28 -3.53 2.65
N ALA A 183 -6.40 -3.88 3.29
CA ALA A 183 -6.43 -4.69 4.52
C ALA A 183 -5.86 -6.11 4.33
N GLY A 184 -5.79 -6.60 3.09
CA GLY A 184 -5.22 -7.91 2.75
C GLY A 184 -3.72 -8.03 3.03
N THR A 185 -2.98 -6.91 3.08
CA THR A 185 -1.54 -6.89 3.33
C THR A 185 -1.13 -7.52 4.67
N PHE A 186 -2.03 -7.57 5.65
CA PHE A 186 -1.77 -8.19 6.95
C PHE A 186 -2.22 -9.65 7.05
N MET A 187 -2.78 -10.21 6.01
CA MET A 187 -3.20 -11.61 6.02
C MET A 187 -1.99 -12.51 5.73
N PRO A 188 -1.76 -13.53 6.59
CA PRO A 188 -0.72 -14.50 6.29
C PRO A 188 -1.08 -15.29 5.03
N VAL A 189 -0.06 -15.79 4.34
CA VAL A 189 -0.24 -16.77 3.25
C VAL A 189 -0.89 -18.02 3.85
N SER A 190 -2.11 -18.32 3.42
CA SER A 190 -2.90 -19.46 3.91
C SER A 190 -2.90 -20.64 2.95
N SER A 191 -2.33 -20.47 1.76
CA SER A 191 -2.24 -21.53 0.73
C SER A 191 -0.98 -22.37 0.92
N GLU A 192 -1.03 -23.64 0.52
CA GLU A 192 0.12 -24.55 0.56
C GLU A 192 1.19 -24.19 -0.48
N THR A 193 0.78 -23.53 -1.57
CA THR A 193 1.68 -23.07 -2.64
C THR A 193 1.52 -21.59 -2.89
N MET A 194 2.54 -20.95 -3.47
CA MET A 194 2.49 -19.53 -3.84
C MET A 194 1.44 -19.25 -4.91
N GLU A 195 1.26 -20.18 -5.85
CA GLU A 195 0.29 -20.08 -6.93
C GLU A 195 -1.15 -20.03 -6.42
N GLY A 196 -1.43 -20.73 -5.33
CA GLY A 196 -2.74 -20.78 -4.69
C GLY A 196 -3.05 -19.54 -3.83
N HIS A 197 -2.08 -18.64 -3.61
CA HIS A 197 -2.30 -17.42 -2.80
C HIS A 197 -2.83 -16.27 -3.66
N PRO A 198 -4.08 -15.80 -3.44
CA PRO A 198 -4.60 -14.66 -4.18
C PRO A 198 -4.05 -13.35 -3.61
N MET A 199 -3.38 -12.56 -4.44
CA MET A 199 -3.02 -11.18 -4.10
C MET A 199 -4.20 -10.25 -4.33
N HIS A 200 -4.48 -9.38 -3.37
CA HIS A 200 -5.42 -8.28 -3.59
C HIS A 200 -4.77 -7.22 -4.49
N ALA A 201 -5.53 -6.78 -5.50
CA ALA A 201 -5.10 -5.68 -6.34
C ALA A 201 -5.18 -4.37 -5.55
N GLU A 202 -4.11 -3.58 -5.59
CA GLU A 202 -4.01 -2.28 -4.94
C GLU A 202 -3.83 -1.19 -5.99
N THR A 203 -4.51 -0.07 -5.79
CA THR A 203 -4.45 1.08 -6.70
C THR A 203 -3.23 1.91 -6.41
N PHE A 204 -2.51 2.32 -7.46
CA PHE A 204 -1.38 3.23 -7.35
C PHE A 204 -1.47 4.40 -8.32
N VAL A 205 -0.75 5.47 -7.99
CA VAL A 205 -0.57 6.67 -8.81
C VAL A 205 0.89 7.10 -8.74
N MET A 206 1.49 7.45 -9.90
CA MET A 206 2.87 7.95 -10.01
C MET A 206 2.91 9.16 -10.93
N PRO A 207 3.48 10.30 -10.51
CA PRO A 207 3.65 11.46 -11.38
C PRO A 207 4.53 11.13 -12.61
N VAL A 208 4.10 11.58 -13.80
CA VAL A 208 4.84 11.36 -15.06
C VAL A 208 6.24 12.00 -15.01
N GLU A 209 6.37 13.15 -14.37
CA GLU A 209 7.67 13.82 -14.20
C GLU A 209 8.63 13.00 -13.34
N SER A 210 8.15 12.42 -12.23
CA SER A 210 8.94 11.52 -11.41
C SER A 210 9.37 10.26 -12.18
N LEU A 211 8.43 9.68 -12.95
CA LEU A 211 8.72 8.53 -13.80
C LEU A 211 9.85 8.82 -14.81
N LEU A 212 9.84 10.01 -15.42
CA LEU A 212 10.90 10.42 -16.34
C LEU A 212 12.22 10.69 -15.64
N ALA A 213 12.19 11.31 -14.46
CA ALA A 213 13.41 11.58 -13.70
C ALA A 213 14.16 10.28 -13.36
N LEU A 214 13.44 9.20 -13.02
CA LEU A 214 14.02 7.90 -12.72
C LEU A 214 14.75 7.24 -13.91
N THR A 215 14.70 7.82 -15.11
CA THR A 215 15.36 7.26 -16.33
C THR A 215 16.75 7.82 -16.60
N ASP A 216 17.31 8.65 -15.73
CA ASP A 216 18.60 9.30 -15.90
C ASP A 216 19.81 8.39 -15.63
N GLY A 217 19.59 7.20 -15.09
CA GLY A 217 20.59 6.19 -14.80
C GLY A 217 21.18 6.25 -13.40
N GLN A 218 20.74 7.16 -12.54
CA GLN A 218 21.14 7.20 -11.14
C GLN A 218 20.51 6.03 -10.36
N PRO A 219 21.16 5.58 -9.26
CA PRO A 219 20.60 4.53 -8.41
C PRO A 219 19.21 4.88 -7.86
N ILE A 220 18.32 3.89 -7.83
CA ILE A 220 16.97 4.03 -7.29
C ILE A 220 16.87 3.25 -5.99
N ILE A 221 16.43 3.91 -4.93
CA ILE A 221 16.16 3.36 -3.60
C ILE A 221 14.66 3.39 -3.37
N ALA A 222 14.05 2.23 -3.20
CA ALA A 222 12.65 2.15 -2.79
C ALA A 222 12.54 2.09 -1.27
N VAL A 223 11.72 2.95 -0.68
CA VAL A 223 11.37 2.89 0.75
C VAL A 223 10.06 2.15 0.92
N GLY A 224 10.16 0.92 1.39
CA GLY A 224 9.07 -0.01 1.58
C GLY A 224 8.78 -0.90 0.39
N THR A 225 8.20 -2.06 0.71
CA THR A 225 7.76 -3.05 -0.28
C THR A 225 6.67 -2.52 -1.20
N THR A 226 5.87 -1.54 -0.74
CA THR A 226 4.84 -0.86 -1.53
C THR A 226 5.45 -0.02 -2.65
N ALA A 227 6.48 0.78 -2.37
CA ALA A 227 7.19 1.55 -3.39
C ALA A 227 7.90 0.62 -4.39
N ALA A 228 8.56 -0.43 -3.89
CA ALA A 228 9.22 -1.43 -4.74
C ALA A 228 8.22 -2.11 -5.69
N ARG A 229 7.08 -2.60 -5.16
CA ARG A 229 6.05 -3.26 -5.96
C ARG A 229 5.43 -2.33 -6.99
N THR A 230 5.21 -1.06 -6.65
CA THR A 230 4.69 -0.07 -7.60
C THR A 230 5.65 0.17 -8.75
N LEU A 231 6.94 0.39 -8.47
CA LEU A 231 7.94 0.61 -9.51
C LEU A 231 8.06 -0.59 -10.47
N GLU A 232 8.10 -1.81 -9.92
CA GLU A 232 8.12 -3.04 -10.72
C GLU A 232 6.82 -3.20 -11.54
N SER A 233 5.66 -2.82 -10.98
CA SER A 233 4.40 -2.84 -11.70
C SER A 233 4.37 -1.87 -12.88
N ILE A 234 4.87 -0.66 -12.68
CA ILE A 234 4.98 0.35 -13.74
C ILE A 234 5.90 -0.16 -14.86
N TYR A 235 7.01 -0.81 -14.50
CA TYR A 235 7.88 -1.43 -15.48
C TYR A 235 7.13 -2.42 -16.38
N TRP A 236 6.39 -3.35 -15.77
CA TRP A 236 5.67 -4.38 -16.52
C TRP A 236 4.51 -3.80 -17.35
N MET A 237 3.84 -2.76 -16.86
CA MET A 237 2.84 -2.02 -17.66
C MET A 237 3.47 -1.36 -18.89
N GLY A 238 4.69 -0.82 -18.76
CA GLY A 238 5.42 -0.28 -19.90
C GLY A 238 5.85 -1.35 -20.90
N VAL A 239 6.25 -2.53 -20.42
CA VAL A 239 6.53 -3.70 -21.27
C VAL A 239 5.29 -4.10 -22.06
N ASP A 240 4.13 -4.19 -21.40
CA ASP A 240 2.86 -4.54 -22.04
C ASP A 240 2.45 -3.52 -23.10
N LEU A 241 2.59 -2.22 -22.77
CA LEU A 241 2.35 -1.15 -23.73
C LEU A 241 3.25 -1.26 -24.98
N MET A 242 4.55 -1.54 -24.78
CA MET A 242 5.50 -1.69 -25.90
C MET A 242 5.19 -2.92 -26.75
N GLN A 243 4.71 -3.99 -26.16
CA GLN A 243 4.40 -5.24 -26.86
C GLN A 243 3.06 -5.21 -27.57
N THR A 244 2.04 -4.61 -26.97
CA THR A 244 0.66 -4.66 -27.45
C THR A 244 0.18 -3.36 -28.11
N GLY A 245 0.88 -2.25 -27.86
CA GLY A 245 0.42 -0.91 -28.22
C GLY A 245 -0.71 -0.36 -27.35
N GLN A 246 -1.15 -1.12 -26.34
CA GLN A 246 -2.24 -0.73 -25.42
C GLN A 246 -1.75 -0.71 -24.00
N ALA A 247 -2.03 0.38 -23.27
CA ALA A 247 -1.74 0.46 -21.84
C ALA A 247 -2.80 -0.32 -21.05
N SER A 248 -2.37 -1.34 -20.32
CA SER A 248 -3.21 -2.00 -19.32
C SER A 248 -3.11 -1.25 -18.00
N MET A 249 -4.26 -0.91 -17.41
CA MET A 249 -4.32 -0.26 -16.10
C MET A 249 -4.41 -1.29 -14.95
N ASP A 250 -4.54 -2.57 -15.26
CA ASP A 250 -4.54 -3.68 -14.31
C ASP A 250 -3.38 -4.61 -14.61
N LEU A 251 -2.52 -4.83 -13.59
CA LEU A 251 -1.42 -5.78 -13.68
C LEU A 251 -1.74 -7.03 -12.90
N GLU A 252 -1.75 -8.16 -13.60
CA GLU A 252 -2.02 -9.47 -13.02
C GLU A 252 -0.88 -9.95 -12.10
N GLN A 253 -1.25 -10.79 -11.13
CA GLN A 253 -0.36 -11.31 -10.09
C GLN A 253 0.91 -11.96 -10.65
N TRP A 254 0.77 -12.79 -11.69
CA TRP A 254 1.83 -13.63 -12.24
C TRP A 254 2.40 -13.12 -13.57
N ARG A 255 2.07 -11.88 -13.95
CA ARG A 255 2.51 -11.31 -15.24
C ARG A 255 4.01 -11.47 -15.52
N PRO A 256 4.93 -11.24 -14.58
CA PRO A 256 6.37 -11.36 -14.84
C PRO A 256 6.85 -12.78 -15.10
N TYR A 257 6.09 -13.77 -14.67
CA TYR A 257 6.48 -15.18 -14.73
C TYR A 257 5.93 -15.90 -15.98
N GLN A 258 5.09 -15.21 -16.77
CA GLN A 258 4.39 -15.82 -17.92
C GLN A 258 5.19 -15.83 -19.23
N GLN A 259 6.28 -15.08 -19.34
CA GLN A 259 7.06 -14.99 -20.58
C GLN A 259 8.57 -14.95 -20.34
N ALA A 260 9.28 -15.86 -21.06
CA ALA A 260 10.68 -15.68 -21.37
C ALA A 260 10.75 -14.93 -22.72
N GLY A 261 10.99 -13.64 -22.70
CA GLY A 261 11.14 -12.79 -23.89
C GLY A 261 12.25 -11.76 -23.69
N ASN A 262 12.57 -11.02 -24.74
CA ASN A 262 13.50 -9.91 -24.64
C ASN A 262 12.84 -8.78 -23.84
N GLU A 263 13.19 -8.65 -22.56
CA GLU A 263 12.68 -7.61 -21.68
C GLU A 263 13.39 -6.29 -22.00
N PRO A 264 12.65 -5.20 -22.27
CA PRO A 264 13.25 -3.89 -22.51
C PRO A 264 13.96 -3.37 -21.25
N SER A 265 14.83 -2.36 -21.42
CA SER A 265 15.39 -1.69 -20.26
C SER A 265 14.30 -0.96 -19.45
N MET A 266 14.56 -0.74 -18.15
CA MET A 266 13.68 0.09 -17.32
C MET A 266 13.44 1.46 -17.97
N LYS A 267 14.49 2.06 -18.51
CA LYS A 267 14.41 3.36 -19.20
C LYS A 267 13.41 3.33 -20.35
N ASP A 268 13.50 2.33 -21.23
CA ASP A 268 12.62 2.24 -22.39
C ASP A 268 11.16 2.04 -21.96
N SER A 269 10.94 1.16 -20.98
CA SER A 269 9.61 0.90 -20.44
C SER A 269 8.98 2.15 -19.79
N PHE A 270 9.73 2.85 -18.93
CA PHE A 270 9.26 4.06 -18.26
C PHE A 270 9.02 5.19 -19.24
N GLN A 271 9.90 5.37 -20.22
CA GLN A 271 9.72 6.38 -21.28
C GLN A 271 8.49 6.09 -22.15
N ALA A 272 8.24 4.83 -22.48
CA ALA A 272 7.06 4.44 -23.26
C ALA A 272 5.77 4.83 -22.53
N LEU A 273 5.64 4.50 -21.23
CA LEU A 273 4.50 4.88 -20.41
C LEU A 273 4.36 6.40 -20.24
N ALA A 274 5.46 7.09 -20.00
CA ALA A 274 5.45 8.54 -19.85
C ALA A 274 5.02 9.24 -21.15
N GLN A 275 5.48 8.76 -22.31
CA GLN A 275 5.05 9.29 -23.62
C GLN A 275 3.58 9.00 -23.90
N TRP A 276 3.11 7.79 -23.55
CA TRP A 276 1.70 7.44 -23.65
C TRP A 276 0.84 8.35 -22.78
N ALA A 277 1.20 8.53 -21.50
CA ALA A 277 0.47 9.40 -20.58
C ALA A 277 0.42 10.86 -21.10
N LYS A 278 1.55 11.40 -21.61
CA LYS A 278 1.59 12.74 -22.20
C LYS A 278 0.68 12.88 -23.42
N LYS A 279 0.61 11.86 -24.28
CA LYS A 279 -0.31 11.86 -25.44
C LYS A 279 -1.79 11.88 -25.00
N GLN A 280 -2.10 11.26 -23.84
CA GLN A 280 -3.42 11.29 -23.22
C GLN A 280 -3.66 12.55 -22.35
N GLN A 281 -2.71 13.48 -22.30
CA GLN A 281 -2.75 14.68 -21.45
C GLN A 281 -2.87 14.36 -19.95
N LEU A 282 -2.32 13.23 -19.50
CA LEU A 282 -2.30 12.81 -18.13
C LEU A 282 -1.02 13.32 -17.44
N SER A 283 -1.17 13.86 -16.25
CA SER A 283 -0.05 14.25 -15.38
C SER A 283 0.52 13.09 -14.55
N HIS A 284 -0.24 12.00 -14.45
CA HIS A 284 0.09 10.82 -13.67
C HIS A 284 -0.16 9.54 -14.47
N VAL A 285 0.63 8.51 -14.19
CA VAL A 285 0.33 7.12 -14.53
C VAL A 285 -0.36 6.50 -13.32
N SER A 286 -1.51 5.91 -13.51
CA SER A 286 -2.26 5.21 -12.48
C SER A 286 -2.63 3.82 -12.94
N GLY A 287 -2.81 2.90 -11.99
CA GLY A 287 -3.20 1.54 -12.28
C GLY A 287 -3.50 0.74 -11.03
N ARG A 288 -3.85 -0.51 -11.22
CA ARG A 288 -4.03 -1.49 -10.15
C ARG A 288 -2.99 -2.60 -10.30
N THR A 289 -2.44 -3.05 -9.19
CA THR A 289 -1.45 -4.12 -9.19
C THR A 289 -1.79 -5.22 -8.21
N ALA A 290 -1.84 -6.43 -8.71
CA ALA A 290 -1.85 -7.65 -7.91
C ALA A 290 -0.46 -8.34 -7.92
N LEU A 291 0.57 -7.67 -8.44
CA LEU A 291 1.90 -8.24 -8.63
C LEU A 291 2.43 -8.91 -7.36
N ILE A 292 2.81 -10.18 -7.46
CA ILE A 292 3.62 -10.89 -6.47
C ILE A 292 5.09 -10.86 -6.89
N ILE A 293 5.95 -10.54 -5.94
CA ILE A 293 7.40 -10.60 -6.13
C ILE A 293 7.96 -11.70 -5.23
N ALA A 294 8.44 -12.77 -5.84
CA ALA A 294 8.97 -13.96 -5.15
C ALA A 294 10.14 -14.55 -5.96
N PRO A 295 11.07 -15.30 -5.36
CA PRO A 295 12.08 -15.99 -6.14
C PRO A 295 11.45 -16.91 -7.20
N PRO A 296 11.97 -16.95 -8.45
CA PRO A 296 13.23 -16.38 -8.92
C PRO A 296 13.12 -14.98 -9.57
N TYR A 297 12.17 -14.13 -9.14
CA TYR A 297 12.02 -12.79 -9.71
C TYR A 297 13.33 -11.98 -9.65
N ARG A 298 13.63 -11.26 -10.73
CA ARG A 298 14.76 -10.33 -10.81
C ARG A 298 14.25 -8.92 -10.97
N PHE A 299 14.62 -8.06 -10.05
CA PHE A 299 14.20 -6.66 -10.06
C PHE A 299 14.70 -5.92 -11.31
N LYS A 300 13.83 -5.08 -11.85
CA LYS A 300 14.07 -4.31 -13.07
C LYS A 300 14.39 -2.85 -12.79
N THR A 301 13.88 -2.31 -11.70
CA THR A 301 13.82 -0.87 -11.47
C THR A 301 14.75 -0.39 -10.35
N LEU A 302 14.82 -1.07 -9.23
CA LEU A 302 15.55 -0.58 -8.06
C LEU A 302 16.95 -1.18 -7.89
N ASN A 303 17.83 -0.37 -7.29
CA ASN A 303 19.17 -0.77 -6.88
C ASN A 303 19.21 -1.15 -5.40
N TYR A 304 18.40 -0.46 -4.58
CA TYR A 304 18.33 -0.65 -3.14
C TYR A 304 16.90 -0.65 -2.64
N LEU A 305 16.69 -1.41 -1.58
CA LEU A 305 15.41 -1.51 -0.87
C LEU A 305 15.64 -1.23 0.61
N MET A 306 14.98 -0.21 1.15
CA MET A 306 14.82 -0.04 2.59
C MET A 306 13.47 -0.57 3.00
N THR A 307 13.42 -1.51 3.94
CA THR A 307 12.17 -2.11 4.41
C THR A 307 12.29 -2.62 5.84
N ASN A 308 11.15 -2.95 6.48
CA ASN A 308 11.14 -3.59 7.79
C ASN A 308 11.53 -5.06 7.71
N PHE A 309 11.85 -5.68 8.83
CA PHE A 309 11.91 -7.13 8.94
C PHE A 309 10.50 -7.72 8.93
N HIS A 310 10.27 -8.71 8.08
CA HIS A 310 8.97 -9.33 7.85
C HIS A 310 8.88 -10.71 8.51
N GLN A 311 7.66 -11.09 8.91
CA GLN A 311 7.42 -12.41 9.52
C GLN A 311 7.46 -13.54 8.47
N PRO A 312 7.72 -14.78 8.89
CA PRO A 312 7.55 -15.95 8.04
C PRO A 312 6.13 -16.06 7.47
N GLN A 313 6.00 -16.78 6.36
CA GLN A 313 4.71 -16.99 5.67
C GLN A 313 4.03 -15.67 5.23
N SER A 314 4.81 -14.67 4.85
CA SER A 314 4.31 -13.44 4.26
C SER A 314 4.84 -13.22 2.86
N THR A 315 4.02 -12.63 1.98
CA THR A 315 4.45 -12.23 0.63
C THR A 315 5.55 -11.17 0.67
N LEU A 316 5.65 -10.42 1.77
CA LEU A 316 6.68 -9.43 1.99
C LEU A 316 8.06 -10.07 2.21
N LEU A 317 8.12 -11.21 2.91
CA LEU A 317 9.37 -11.97 3.04
C LEU A 317 9.78 -12.61 1.71
N LEU A 318 8.84 -13.02 0.87
CA LEU A 318 9.15 -13.50 -0.49
C LEU A 318 9.79 -12.41 -1.34
N LEU A 319 9.31 -11.17 -1.24
CA LEU A 319 9.91 -10.02 -1.91
C LEU A 319 11.35 -9.78 -1.46
N VAL A 320 11.62 -9.85 -0.14
CA VAL A 320 12.98 -9.73 0.39
C VAL A 320 13.85 -10.87 -0.11
N ALA A 321 13.34 -12.11 -0.12
CA ALA A 321 14.07 -13.27 -0.63
C ALA A 321 14.42 -13.14 -2.12
N ALA A 322 13.52 -12.54 -2.92
CA ALA A 322 13.82 -12.22 -4.31
C ALA A 322 14.89 -11.11 -4.43
N ALA A 323 14.85 -10.11 -3.52
CA ALA A 323 15.79 -8.99 -3.54
C ALA A 323 17.24 -9.41 -3.27
N ILE A 324 17.48 -10.24 -2.27
CA ILE A 324 18.84 -10.61 -1.85
C ILE A 324 19.23 -12.05 -2.16
N GLY A 325 18.33 -12.82 -2.78
CA GLY A 325 18.62 -14.20 -3.17
C GLY A 325 18.75 -15.17 -1.99
N PRO A 326 19.46 -16.31 -2.17
CA PRO A 326 19.50 -17.41 -1.19
C PRO A 326 20.01 -17.05 0.20
N GLN A 327 20.76 -15.98 0.33
CA GLN A 327 21.31 -15.52 1.61
C GLN A 327 20.27 -14.89 2.55
N TRP A 328 19.03 -14.68 2.11
CA TRP A 328 17.97 -14.11 2.93
C TRP A 328 17.77 -14.88 4.24
N ALA A 329 17.88 -16.22 4.20
CA ALA A 329 17.64 -17.06 5.38
C ALA A 329 18.71 -16.86 6.46
N SER A 330 20.00 -16.85 6.07
CA SER A 330 21.10 -16.59 7.01
C SER A 330 21.08 -15.16 7.54
N PHE A 331 20.73 -14.18 6.70
CA PHE A 331 20.57 -12.81 7.09
C PHE A 331 19.46 -12.62 8.15
N TYR A 332 18.31 -13.27 7.97
CA TYR A 332 17.21 -13.23 8.94
C TYR A 332 17.53 -13.99 10.22
N GLN A 333 18.28 -15.11 10.12
CA GLN A 333 18.75 -15.83 11.29
C GLN A 333 19.70 -14.95 12.13
N GLU A 334 20.63 -14.25 11.50
CA GLU A 334 21.52 -13.31 12.18
C GLU A 334 20.72 -12.18 12.84
N ALA A 335 19.75 -11.59 12.14
CA ALA A 335 18.90 -10.54 12.71
C ALA A 335 18.17 -11.01 13.99
N LEU A 336 17.67 -12.25 13.99
CA LEU A 336 17.03 -12.85 15.18
C LEU A 336 18.05 -13.04 16.33
N LEU A 337 19.25 -13.53 16.04
CA LEU A 337 20.31 -13.71 17.04
C LEU A 337 20.76 -12.39 17.65
N GLN A 338 20.78 -11.32 16.87
CA GLN A 338 21.14 -9.96 17.32
C GLN A 338 19.98 -9.22 17.99
N GLY A 339 18.80 -9.84 18.11
CA GLY A 339 17.64 -9.28 18.80
C GLY A 339 16.93 -8.15 18.03
N TYR A 340 17.05 -8.10 16.70
CA TYR A 340 16.28 -7.15 15.88
C TYR A 340 14.78 -7.40 16.03
N ARG A 341 14.02 -6.30 16.07
CA ARG A 341 12.56 -6.32 16.18
C ARG A 341 11.94 -6.34 14.79
N PHE A 342 10.86 -7.06 14.65
CA PHE A 342 10.17 -7.28 13.38
C PHE A 342 8.88 -6.46 13.28
N LEU A 343 8.32 -6.35 12.07
CA LEU A 343 7.05 -5.72 11.73
C LEU A 343 7.08 -4.18 11.81
N SER A 344 5.91 -3.54 11.88
CA SER A 344 5.70 -2.11 11.61
C SER A 344 6.49 -1.16 12.52
N TYR A 345 6.57 -1.47 13.82
CA TYR A 345 7.34 -0.67 14.80
C TYR A 345 8.65 -1.36 15.19
N GLY A 346 9.08 -2.32 14.40
CA GLY A 346 10.36 -3.00 14.58
C GLY A 346 11.53 -2.21 14.00
N ASP A 347 12.56 -2.92 13.62
CA ASP A 347 13.75 -2.36 13.02
C ASP A 347 13.67 -2.43 11.50
N SER A 348 14.49 -1.65 10.80
CA SER A 348 14.57 -1.62 9.35
C SER A 348 15.86 -2.26 8.86
N GLN A 349 15.85 -2.66 7.59
CA GLN A 349 16.98 -3.21 6.86
C GLN A 349 17.17 -2.42 5.56
N PHE A 350 18.42 -2.24 5.16
CA PHE A 350 18.80 -1.64 3.88
C PHE A 350 19.52 -2.68 3.04
N LEU A 351 18.97 -2.97 1.88
CA LEU A 351 19.38 -4.11 1.06
C LEU A 351 19.85 -3.62 -0.31
N GLU A 352 21.00 -4.11 -0.77
CA GLU A 352 21.36 -4.04 -2.18
C GLU A 352 20.57 -5.13 -2.92
N VAL A 353 19.90 -4.74 -3.99
CA VAL A 353 19.00 -5.61 -4.72
C VAL A 353 19.71 -6.36 -5.83
N ASN A 354 19.55 -7.67 -5.86
CA ASN A 354 20.10 -8.51 -6.91
C ASN A 354 19.33 -8.29 -8.22
N ARG A 355 19.99 -7.68 -9.19
CA ARG A 355 19.44 -7.38 -10.53
C ARG A 355 19.95 -8.35 -11.61
N ARG A 356 20.84 -9.29 -11.27
CA ARG A 356 21.51 -10.22 -12.22
C ARG A 356 20.85 -11.59 -12.27
#